data_c8df48a442e7d4191b17e69924c9817f
#
_entry.id   c8df48a442e7d4191b17e69924c9817f
#
_cell.length_a   1.000
_cell.length_b   1.000
_cell.length_c   1.000
_cell.angle_alpha   90.00
_cell.angle_beta   90.00
_cell.angle_gamma   90.00
#
_symmetry.space_group_name_H-M   'P 1'
#
loop_
_entity.id
_entity.type
_entity.pdbx_description
1 polymer ?
#
loop_
_entity_poly.entity_id
_entity_poly.type
_entity_poly.pdbx_seq_one_letter_code
_entity_poly.pdbx_strand_id
1 'polypeptide(L)'
;MKNLLILTFAGLGERHNVGAPTFWKTVEGFIAAGWKVWIVDVGTKEDTPLGERDYGDGLYIVRFNPPFLRETRIRKIGWFFGFANVFAIRHILIREAGRLINEQHLAADNTVVYGQDTHAVHAAKQISRTYAMPLVTRFYGIWDMMT
;
A
#
# COMPACT_ATOMS: atom_id res chain seq x y z
N MET A 1 14.78 8.89 -14.09
CA MET A 1 14.41 7.53 -13.59
C MET A 1 12.92 7.52 -13.35
N LYS A 2 12.19 6.46 -13.72
CA LYS A 2 10.74 6.34 -13.49
C LYS A 2 10.47 5.70 -12.13
N ASN A 3 9.43 6.16 -11.45
CA ASN A 3 9.04 5.68 -10.13
C ASN A 3 7.60 5.16 -10.15
N LEU A 4 7.35 4.08 -9.41
CA LEU A 4 6.03 3.56 -9.13
C LEU A 4 5.81 3.61 -7.61
N LEU A 5 4.85 4.39 -7.17
CA LEU A 5 4.46 4.48 -5.76
C LEU A 5 3.18 3.68 -5.54
N ILE A 6 3.31 2.53 -4.90
CA ILE A 6 2.20 1.61 -4.62
C ILE A 6 1.69 1.84 -3.21
N LEU A 7 0.38 2.06 -3.07
CA LEU A 7 -0.32 2.04 -1.81
C LEU A 7 -1.19 0.79 -1.75
N THR A 8 -1.06 0.03 -0.67
CA THR A 8 -1.80 -1.23 -0.51
C THR A 8 -2.18 -1.49 0.95
N PHE A 9 -3.26 -2.22 1.11
CA PHE A 9 -3.78 -2.70 2.40
C PHE A 9 -3.85 -4.25 2.41
N ALA A 10 -3.20 -4.89 1.48
CA ALA A 10 -3.35 -6.33 1.27
C ALA A 10 -2.55 -7.20 2.24
N GLY A 11 -1.68 -6.61 3.08
CA GLY A 11 -0.79 -7.40 3.93
C GLY A 11 0.04 -8.38 3.12
N LEU A 12 0.85 -7.84 2.21
CA LEU A 12 1.54 -8.59 1.14
C LEU A 12 2.50 -9.67 1.61
N GLY A 13 2.83 -9.71 2.90
CA GLY A 13 3.84 -10.62 3.43
C GLY A 13 5.25 -10.33 2.90
N GLU A 14 6.12 -11.31 2.97
CA GLU A 14 7.47 -11.24 2.42
C GLU A 14 7.44 -11.21 0.90
N ARG A 15 8.51 -10.62 0.30
CA ARG A 15 8.75 -10.66 -1.14
C ARG A 15 8.69 -12.10 -1.64
N HIS A 16 8.01 -12.33 -2.76
CA HIS A 16 7.73 -13.65 -3.34
C HIS A 16 6.78 -14.54 -2.53
N ASN A 17 6.06 -13.98 -1.55
CA ASN A 17 5.07 -14.75 -0.82
C ASN A 17 3.98 -15.30 -1.76
N VAL A 18 3.68 -16.57 -1.56
CA VAL A 18 2.67 -17.32 -2.34
C VAL A 18 1.27 -16.71 -2.23
N GLY A 19 0.99 -15.93 -1.17
CA GLY A 19 -0.31 -15.28 -0.95
C GLY A 19 -0.64 -14.12 -1.89
N ALA A 20 0.34 -13.58 -2.64
CA ALA A 20 0.11 -12.46 -3.57
C ALA A 20 0.94 -12.58 -4.86
N PRO A 21 0.88 -13.71 -5.58
CA PRO A 21 1.79 -13.97 -6.70
C PRO A 21 1.64 -12.99 -7.86
N THR A 22 0.42 -12.57 -8.16
CA THR A 22 0.15 -11.58 -9.24
C THR A 22 0.64 -10.18 -8.89
N PHE A 23 0.61 -9.81 -7.62
CA PHE A 23 1.17 -8.56 -7.15
C PHE A 23 2.68 -8.53 -7.34
N TRP A 24 3.37 -9.54 -6.82
CA TRP A 24 4.83 -9.62 -6.92
C TRP A 24 5.33 -9.71 -8.35
N LYS A 25 4.64 -10.45 -9.24
CA LYS A 25 4.95 -10.45 -10.68
C LYS A 25 4.85 -9.05 -11.29
N THR A 26 3.87 -8.25 -10.87
CA THR A 26 3.73 -6.87 -11.33
C THR A 26 4.90 -6.02 -10.86
N VAL A 27 5.26 -6.09 -9.57
CA VAL A 27 6.40 -5.37 -8.98
C VAL A 27 7.70 -5.74 -9.69
N GLU A 28 7.99 -7.02 -9.85
CA GLU A 28 9.19 -7.52 -10.54
C GLU A 28 9.25 -7.07 -12.00
N GLY A 29 8.11 -7.03 -12.70
CA GLY A 29 8.03 -6.53 -14.07
C GLY A 29 8.44 -5.05 -14.17
N PHE A 30 8.00 -4.21 -13.23
CA PHE A 30 8.43 -2.81 -13.20
C PHE A 30 9.91 -2.65 -12.85
N ILE A 31 10.43 -3.42 -11.90
CA ILE A 31 11.86 -3.42 -11.55
C ILE A 31 12.69 -3.85 -12.75
N ALA A 32 12.33 -4.95 -13.43
CA ALA A 32 13.00 -5.42 -14.63
C ALA A 32 12.97 -4.40 -15.78
N ALA A 33 11.94 -3.55 -15.84
CA ALA A 33 11.83 -2.44 -16.77
C ALA A 33 12.62 -1.18 -16.35
N GLY A 34 13.41 -1.25 -15.27
CA GLY A 34 14.26 -0.16 -14.78
C GLY A 34 13.52 0.91 -13.97
N TRP A 35 12.34 0.59 -13.42
CA TRP A 35 11.63 1.49 -12.52
C TRP A 35 12.09 1.27 -11.07
N LYS A 36 12.09 2.34 -10.28
CA LYS A 36 12.09 2.22 -8.82
C LYS A 36 10.67 2.02 -8.32
N VAL A 37 10.49 1.06 -7.45
CA VAL A 37 9.19 0.71 -6.86
C VAL A 37 9.21 1.00 -5.36
N TRP A 38 8.28 1.85 -4.94
CA TRP A 38 8.06 2.28 -3.57
C TRP A 38 6.72 1.71 -3.10
N ILE A 39 6.71 0.93 -2.03
CA ILE A 39 5.49 0.31 -1.51
C ILE A 39 5.21 0.84 -0.12
N VAL A 40 4.00 1.36 0.10
CA VAL A 40 3.45 1.64 1.43
C VAL A 40 2.38 0.61 1.70
N ASP A 41 2.66 -0.29 2.66
CA ASP A 41 1.83 -1.46 2.97
C ASP A 41 1.41 -1.48 4.43
N VAL A 42 0.23 -1.99 4.69
CA VAL A 42 -0.24 -2.30 6.05
C VAL A 42 -0.01 -3.78 6.33
N GLY A 43 0.91 -4.06 7.24
CA GLY A 43 1.17 -5.43 7.71
C GLY A 43 -0.02 -5.96 8.49
N THR A 44 -0.56 -7.11 8.07
CA THR A 44 -1.66 -7.79 8.78
C THR A 44 -1.25 -9.14 9.32
N LYS A 45 -0.05 -9.60 9.00
CA LYS A 45 0.48 -10.90 9.44
C LYS A 45 1.58 -10.68 10.48
N GLU A 46 1.53 -11.46 11.55
CA GLU A 46 2.48 -11.39 12.67
C GLU A 46 3.94 -11.60 12.25
N ASP A 47 4.19 -12.41 11.22
CA ASP A 47 5.53 -12.74 10.74
C ASP A 47 6.12 -11.75 9.74
N THR A 48 5.43 -10.62 9.48
CA THR A 48 5.91 -9.69 8.47
C THR A 48 6.71 -8.56 9.11
N PRO A 49 7.99 -8.35 8.74
CA PRO A 49 8.79 -7.27 9.29
C PRO A 49 8.15 -5.90 9.07
N LEU A 50 8.03 -5.14 10.15
CA LEU A 50 7.55 -3.77 10.14
C LEU A 50 8.70 -2.79 9.93
N GLY A 51 8.35 -1.57 9.55
CA GLY A 51 9.31 -0.51 9.31
C GLY A 51 9.71 -0.38 7.85
N GLU A 52 10.85 0.24 7.63
CA GLU A 52 11.38 0.55 6.31
C GLU A 52 12.42 -0.46 5.89
N ARG A 53 12.36 -0.91 4.64
CA ARG A 53 13.32 -1.85 4.08
C ARG A 53 13.66 -1.49 2.64
N ASP A 54 14.94 -1.28 2.39
CA ASP A 54 15.51 -1.17 1.05
C ASP A 54 16.06 -2.54 0.64
N TYR A 55 15.60 -3.06 -0.48
CA TYR A 55 16.07 -4.34 -1.04
C TYR A 55 17.28 -4.19 -1.97
N GLY A 56 17.70 -2.95 -2.26
CA GLY A 56 18.91 -2.65 -3.06
C GLY A 56 18.76 -2.81 -4.56
N ASP A 57 17.67 -3.40 -5.06
CA ASP A 57 17.41 -3.68 -6.48
C ASP A 57 16.34 -2.76 -7.09
N GLY A 58 16.07 -1.63 -6.48
CA GLY A 58 15.04 -0.67 -6.88
C GLY A 58 13.70 -0.88 -6.19
N LEU A 59 13.60 -1.78 -5.22
CA LEU A 59 12.45 -1.98 -4.38
C LEU A 59 12.67 -1.41 -2.99
N TYR A 60 11.73 -0.56 -2.55
CA TYR A 60 11.68 -0.01 -1.20
C TYR A 60 10.28 -0.20 -0.60
N ILE A 61 10.20 -0.72 0.61
CA ILE A 61 8.93 -1.02 1.28
C ILE A 61 8.91 -0.32 2.64
N VAL A 62 7.81 0.42 2.89
CA VAL A 62 7.44 0.93 4.21
C VAL A 62 6.23 0.14 4.69
N ARG A 63 6.34 -0.52 5.83
CA ARG A 63 5.28 -1.34 6.38
C ARG A 63 4.97 -0.97 7.82
N PHE A 64 3.69 -0.85 8.13
CA PHE A 64 3.21 -0.53 9.47
C PHE A 64 2.01 -1.40 9.85
N ASN A 65 1.76 -1.51 11.16
CA ASN A 65 0.58 -2.22 11.68
C ASN A 65 -0.68 -1.35 11.59
N PRO A 66 -1.86 -1.96 11.44
CA PRO A 66 -3.12 -1.27 11.69
C PRO A 66 -3.12 -0.72 13.13
N PRO A 67 -3.58 0.53 13.34
CA PRO A 67 -3.47 1.18 14.65
C PRO A 67 -4.40 0.61 15.72
N PHE A 68 -5.40 -0.20 15.34
CA PHE A 68 -6.37 -0.79 16.28
C PHE A 68 -6.38 -2.31 16.17
N LEU A 69 -6.49 -2.98 17.32
CA LEU A 69 -6.59 -4.43 17.38
C LEU A 69 -7.90 -4.92 16.75
N ARG A 70 -7.81 -5.92 15.88
CA ARG A 70 -8.96 -6.53 15.21
C ARG A 70 -9.83 -7.40 16.13
N GLU A 71 -9.25 -7.91 17.22
CA GLU A 71 -9.90 -8.87 18.10
C GLU A 71 -10.55 -8.18 19.30
N THR A 72 -11.80 -7.83 19.17
CA THR A 72 -12.65 -7.58 20.33
C THR A 72 -13.71 -8.67 20.42
N ARG A 73 -13.83 -9.30 21.59
CA ARG A 73 -14.87 -10.32 21.90
C ARG A 73 -16.31 -9.77 21.75
N ILE A 74 -16.48 -8.46 21.67
CA ILE A 74 -17.77 -7.79 21.58
C ILE A 74 -18.03 -7.37 20.13
N ARG A 75 -18.89 -8.10 19.43
CA ARG A 75 -19.17 -7.94 17.99
C ARG A 75 -19.55 -6.52 17.56
N LYS A 76 -20.30 -5.76 18.41
CA LYS A 76 -20.68 -4.36 18.12
C LYS A 76 -19.50 -3.40 18.18
N ILE A 77 -18.59 -3.62 19.13
CA ILE A 77 -17.36 -2.82 19.29
C ILE A 77 -16.36 -3.16 18.18
N GLY A 78 -16.28 -4.43 17.79
CA GLY A 78 -15.46 -4.88 16.66
C GLY A 78 -15.80 -4.20 15.34
N TRP A 79 -17.09 -3.96 15.07
CA TRP A 79 -17.54 -3.22 13.89
C TRP A 79 -17.07 -1.75 13.92
N PHE A 80 -17.20 -1.08 15.06
CA PHE A 80 -16.73 0.30 15.23
C PHE A 80 -15.22 0.43 15.04
N PHE A 81 -14.43 -0.48 15.62
CA PHE A 81 -12.97 -0.50 15.42
C PHE A 81 -12.58 -0.85 13.97
N GLY A 82 -13.33 -1.70 13.30
CA GLY A 82 -13.14 -1.96 11.86
C GLY A 82 -13.31 -0.70 11.04
N PHE A 83 -14.35 0.08 11.32
CA PHE A 83 -14.61 1.35 10.65
C PHE A 83 -13.54 2.41 10.98
N ALA A 84 -13.18 2.55 12.27
CA ALA A 84 -12.11 3.46 12.71
C ALA A 84 -10.74 3.10 12.07
N ASN A 85 -10.43 1.80 11.93
CA ASN A 85 -9.23 1.33 11.22
C ASN A 85 -9.18 1.79 9.76
N VAL A 86 -10.30 1.76 9.03
CA VAL A 86 -10.34 2.19 7.63
C VAL A 86 -9.90 3.65 7.50
N PHE A 87 -10.41 4.53 8.35
CA PHE A 87 -10.00 5.95 8.33
C PHE A 87 -8.56 6.14 8.78
N ALA A 88 -8.15 5.49 9.85
CA ALA A 88 -6.79 5.59 10.37
C ALA A 88 -5.76 5.05 9.36
N ILE A 89 -6.00 3.90 8.74
CA ILE A 89 -5.16 3.31 7.70
C ILE A 89 -5.05 4.25 6.50
N ARG A 90 -6.16 4.79 6.03
CA ARG A 90 -6.15 5.75 4.94
C ARG A 90 -5.29 6.97 5.27
N HIS A 91 -5.44 7.52 6.48
CA HIS A 91 -4.65 8.66 6.92
C HIS A 91 -3.15 8.34 6.98
N ILE A 92 -2.80 7.17 7.52
CA ILE A 92 -1.40 6.72 7.60
C ILE A 92 -0.82 6.49 6.20
N LEU A 93 -1.56 5.84 5.29
CA LEU A 93 -1.12 5.65 3.90
C LEU A 93 -0.81 6.99 3.21
N ILE A 94 -1.69 8.00 3.39
CA ILE A 94 -1.49 9.33 2.83
C ILE A 94 -0.26 10.01 3.44
N ARG A 95 -0.10 9.94 4.76
CA ARG A 95 1.03 10.54 5.47
C ARG A 95 2.36 9.93 5.03
N GLU A 96 2.46 8.60 5.03
CA GLU A 96 3.69 7.90 4.67
C GLU A 96 4.03 8.05 3.18
N ALA A 97 3.03 8.00 2.29
CA ALA A 97 3.25 8.29 0.88
C ALA A 97 3.73 9.72 0.65
N GLY A 98 3.12 10.70 1.33
CA GLY A 98 3.55 12.11 1.28
C GLY A 98 4.97 12.30 1.81
N ARG A 99 5.34 11.61 2.91
CA ARG A 99 6.71 11.61 3.43
C ARG A 99 7.69 11.09 2.39
N LEU A 100 7.44 9.91 1.81
CA LEU A 100 8.30 9.34 0.77
C LEU A 100 8.45 10.25 -0.45
N ILE A 101 7.36 10.86 -0.92
CA ILE A 101 7.40 11.80 -2.04
C ILE A 101 8.37 12.95 -1.75
N ASN A 102 8.28 13.54 -0.56
CA ASN A 102 9.12 14.67 -0.17
C ASN A 102 10.58 14.26 0.07
N GLU A 103 10.82 13.17 0.81
CA GLU A 103 12.18 12.70 1.14
C GLU A 103 12.95 12.18 -0.09
N GLN A 104 12.25 11.48 -0.99
CA GLN A 104 12.84 10.89 -2.18
C GLN A 104 12.73 11.78 -3.43
N HIS A 105 12.18 12.99 -3.27
CA HIS A 105 12.00 13.96 -4.36
C HIS A 105 11.26 13.37 -5.57
N LEU A 106 10.19 12.59 -5.31
CA LEU A 106 9.38 11.99 -6.35
C LEU A 106 8.58 13.08 -7.06
N ALA A 107 8.80 13.25 -8.37
CA ALA A 107 8.17 14.30 -9.16
C ALA A 107 7.00 13.77 -10.01
N ALA A 108 6.06 14.64 -10.34
CA ALA A 108 4.85 14.28 -11.09
C ALA A 108 5.11 13.79 -12.52
N ASP A 109 6.21 14.24 -13.12
CA ASP A 109 6.61 13.88 -14.48
C ASP A 109 7.28 12.50 -14.58
N ASN A 110 7.72 11.95 -13.46
CA ASN A 110 8.45 10.68 -13.43
C ASN A 110 7.87 9.64 -12.45
N THR A 111 6.74 9.93 -11.80
CA THR A 111 6.14 9.06 -10.79
C THR A 111 4.70 8.73 -11.13
N VAL A 112 4.36 7.44 -11.08
CA VAL A 112 2.98 6.96 -11.17
C VAL A 112 2.54 6.45 -9.79
N VAL A 113 1.37 6.90 -9.34
CA VAL A 113 0.73 6.40 -8.11
C VAL A 113 -0.13 5.20 -8.48
N TYR A 114 0.01 4.12 -7.72
CA TYR A 114 -0.74 2.89 -7.93
C TYR A 114 -1.50 2.53 -6.66
N GLY A 115 -2.82 2.56 -6.73
CA GLY A 115 -3.70 2.14 -5.63
C GLY A 115 -4.17 0.71 -5.83
N GLN A 116 -3.86 -0.16 -4.87
CA GLN A 116 -4.31 -1.54 -4.88
C GLN A 116 -5.27 -1.78 -3.74
N ASP A 117 -6.41 -2.39 -4.05
CA ASP A 117 -7.57 -2.60 -3.19
C ASP A 117 -8.40 -1.33 -2.88
N THR A 118 -9.59 -1.54 -2.33
CA THR A 118 -10.60 -0.46 -2.17
C THR A 118 -10.13 0.66 -1.25
N HIS A 119 -9.45 0.33 -0.14
CA HIS A 119 -9.06 1.34 0.86
C HIS A 119 -7.85 2.15 0.42
N ALA A 120 -6.87 1.49 -0.17
CA ALA A 120 -5.67 2.13 -0.68
C ALA A 120 -5.93 2.97 -1.92
N VAL A 121 -6.92 2.63 -2.75
CA VAL A 121 -7.33 3.45 -3.91
C VAL A 121 -7.79 4.84 -3.49
N HIS A 122 -8.50 4.99 -2.37
CA HIS A 122 -8.90 6.30 -1.88
C HIS A 122 -7.70 7.14 -1.44
N ALA A 123 -6.72 6.53 -0.76
CA ALA A 123 -5.48 7.20 -0.39
C ALA A 123 -4.65 7.57 -1.64
N ALA A 124 -4.50 6.65 -2.58
CA ALA A 124 -3.80 6.86 -3.84
C ALA A 124 -4.41 8.00 -4.67
N LYS A 125 -5.75 8.07 -4.74
CA LYS A 125 -6.46 9.18 -5.39
C LYS A 125 -6.18 10.52 -4.74
N GLN A 126 -6.11 10.58 -3.43
CA GLN A 126 -5.78 11.81 -2.71
C GLN A 126 -4.34 12.24 -2.99
N ILE A 127 -3.37 11.32 -2.90
CA ILE A 127 -1.95 11.57 -3.23
C ILE A 127 -1.82 12.05 -4.69
N SER A 128 -2.41 11.33 -5.64
CA SER A 128 -2.42 11.71 -7.06
C SER A 128 -2.88 13.15 -7.28
N ARG A 129 -3.97 13.56 -6.62
CA ARG A 129 -4.50 14.93 -6.71
C ARG A 129 -3.60 15.97 -6.05
N THR A 130 -3.07 15.65 -4.86
CA THR A 130 -2.23 16.59 -4.09
C THR A 130 -0.92 16.89 -4.80
N TYR A 131 -0.32 15.89 -5.42
CA TYR A 131 0.98 15.98 -6.08
C TYR A 131 0.91 16.01 -7.61
N ALA A 132 -0.30 16.09 -8.19
CA ALA A 132 -0.55 16.09 -9.64
C ALA A 132 0.09 14.90 -10.39
N MET A 133 0.16 13.73 -9.73
CA MET A 133 0.76 12.51 -10.29
C MET A 133 -0.28 11.64 -11.02
N PRO A 134 0.08 10.95 -12.12
CA PRO A 134 -0.78 9.97 -12.75
C PRO A 134 -1.21 8.86 -11.79
N LEU A 135 -2.47 8.41 -11.88
CA LEU A 135 -3.05 7.37 -11.03
C LEU A 135 -3.42 6.13 -11.84
N VAL A 136 -2.99 4.99 -11.35
CA VAL A 136 -3.47 3.67 -11.78
C VAL A 136 -4.13 2.98 -10.59
N THR A 137 -5.26 2.31 -10.81
CA THR A 137 -5.98 1.59 -9.76
C THR A 137 -6.22 0.16 -10.17
N ARG A 138 -6.10 -0.76 -9.22
CA ARG A 138 -6.42 -2.18 -9.41
C ARG A 138 -7.32 -2.66 -8.28
N PHE A 139 -8.47 -3.21 -8.65
CA PHE A 139 -9.38 -3.86 -7.73
C PHE A 139 -9.24 -5.38 -7.89
N TYR A 140 -8.97 -6.08 -6.81
CA TYR A 140 -9.20 -7.52 -6.75
C TYR A 140 -10.70 -7.74 -6.53
N GLY A 141 -11.26 -8.67 -7.29
CA GLY A 141 -12.69 -8.85 -7.47
C GLY A 141 -13.55 -8.79 -6.21
N ILE A 142 -14.71 -8.22 -6.36
CA ILE A 142 -15.77 -7.97 -5.37
C ILE A 142 -16.39 -9.28 -4.81
N TRP A 143 -15.88 -10.46 -5.17
CA TRP A 143 -16.50 -11.75 -4.89
C TRP A 143 -16.57 -12.14 -3.41
N ASP A 144 -15.73 -11.55 -2.53
CA ASP A 144 -15.72 -11.88 -1.10
C ASP A 144 -16.67 -11.01 -0.25
N MET A 145 -17.45 -10.11 -0.84
CA MET A 145 -18.38 -9.27 -0.09
C MET A 145 -19.84 -9.77 -0.14
N MET A 146 -20.11 -10.90 -0.78
CA MET A 146 -21.47 -11.43 -0.97
C MET A 146 -21.72 -12.82 -0.33
N THR A 147 -20.81 -13.30 0.52
CA THR A 147 -21.04 -14.55 1.30
C THR A 147 -21.09 -14.30 2.78
#